data_6e366a7c698b9edd8422fcd9fd24bcc2
#
_entry.id   6e366a7c698b9edd8422fcd9fd24bcc2
#
_cell.length_a   1.000
_cell.length_b   1.000
_cell.length_c   1.000
_cell.angle_alpha   90.00
_cell.angle_beta   90.00
_cell.angle_gamma   90.00
#
_symmetry.space_group_name_H-M   'P 1'
#
loop_
_entity.id
_entity.type
_entity.pdbx_description
1 polymer ?
#
loop_
_entity_poly.entity_id
_entity_poly.type
_entity_poly.pdbx_seq_one_letter_code
_entity_poly.pdbx_strand_id
1 'polypeptide(L)'
;MPEQRQAPPDDVICPYVFISDGGSAVRVGGESNASLRYQLTISETARECTALPNGGMTIKVGVQGLALLGPAGGPGTFSSPFHVTIRDGNRILASRSRTVSVTVPRGQTQGEYMFVEDGFTVPPDAMSDNVIIEVGFGRGPSQAAPARSTRRR
;
A
#
# COMPACT_ATOMS: atom_id res chain seq x y z
N MET A 1 -14.46 21.46 -20.59
CA MET A 1 -14.43 21.35 -20.12
C MET A 1 -14.32 21.13 -19.19
N PRO A 2 -14.25 20.95 -19.03
CA PRO A 2 -14.22 20.56 -18.16
C PRO A 2 -14.28 20.71 -17.05
N GLU A 3 -14.33 20.78 -16.95
CA GLU A 3 -14.36 20.75 -16.09
C GLU A 3 -14.35 20.48 -15.14
N GLN A 4 -14.41 20.19 -15.19
CA GLN A 4 -14.42 19.74 -14.43
C GLN A 4 -14.20 19.41 -13.55
N ARG A 5 -13.93 19.24 -13.59
CA ARG A 5 -13.63 18.83 -12.76
C ARG A 5 -13.45 19.23 -11.84
N GLN A 6 -13.70 19.50 -11.79
CA GLN A 6 -13.43 20.15 -10.82
C GLN A 6 -13.54 19.70 -9.55
N ALA A 7 -12.83 19.91 -8.97
CA ALA A 7 -12.76 19.41 -7.63
C ALA A 7 -13.98 19.82 -6.86
N PRO A 8 -14.46 18.98 -5.99
CA PRO A 8 -15.59 19.37 -5.19
C PRO A 8 -15.29 20.61 -4.38
N PRO A 9 -16.26 21.44 -4.20
CA PRO A 9 -16.02 22.69 -3.52
C PRO A 9 -15.61 22.52 -2.08
N ASP A 10 -16.09 21.50 -1.45
CA ASP A 10 -15.70 21.25 -0.10
C ASP A 10 -14.56 20.28 -0.05
N ASP A 11 -13.65 20.46 -0.97
CA ASP A 11 -12.55 19.64 -1.10
C ASP A 11 -11.89 19.39 0.18
N VAL A 12 -11.78 18.14 0.49
CA VAL A 12 -10.90 17.77 1.57
C VAL A 12 -9.52 17.62 0.98
N ILE A 13 -8.54 17.86 1.78
CA ILE A 13 -7.19 17.62 1.37
C ILE A 13 -6.97 16.12 1.43
N CYS A 14 -6.84 15.52 0.27
CA CYS A 14 -6.63 14.08 0.19
C CYS A 14 -5.20 13.77 0.63
N PRO A 15 -5.01 12.88 1.61
CA PRO A 15 -3.66 12.58 2.08
C PRO A 15 -2.80 12.01 0.97
N TYR A 16 -1.51 12.27 1.06
CA TYR A 16 -0.55 11.73 0.11
C TYR A 16 -0.23 10.29 0.45
N VAL A 17 0.21 9.54 -0.56
CA VAL A 17 0.65 8.17 -0.40
C VAL A 17 2.16 8.15 -0.29
N PHE A 18 2.66 7.51 0.76
CA PHE A 18 4.08 7.30 0.97
C PHE A 18 4.36 5.81 1.02
N ILE A 19 5.52 5.42 0.53
CA ILE A 19 5.94 4.03 0.60
C ILE A 19 6.76 3.87 1.87
N SER A 20 6.43 2.85 2.66
CA SER A 20 7.12 2.62 3.92
C SER A 20 8.60 2.29 3.67
N ASP A 21 9.43 2.59 4.65
CA ASP A 21 10.85 2.29 4.56
C ASP A 21 11.04 0.81 4.33
N GLY A 22 11.80 0.48 3.28
CA GLY A 22 12.03 -0.90 2.93
C GLY A 22 10.85 -1.58 2.28
N GLY A 23 9.73 -0.87 2.08
CA GLY A 23 8.51 -1.48 1.57
C GLY A 23 8.31 -1.37 0.07
N SER A 24 9.25 -0.76 -0.66
CA SER A 24 9.05 -0.58 -2.10
C SER A 24 9.26 -1.84 -2.90
N ALA A 25 9.93 -2.84 -2.33
CA ALA A 25 10.25 -4.06 -3.05
C ALA A 25 10.50 -5.20 -2.08
N VAL A 26 10.27 -6.42 -2.57
CA VAL A 26 10.68 -7.66 -1.90
C VAL A 26 11.62 -8.36 -2.85
N ARG A 27 12.79 -8.71 -2.37
CA ARG A 27 13.78 -9.45 -3.17
C ARG A 27 13.95 -10.82 -2.55
N VAL A 28 13.83 -11.85 -3.35
CA VAL A 28 13.92 -13.23 -2.89
C VAL A 28 15.02 -13.95 -3.65
N GLY A 29 15.89 -14.60 -2.91
CA GLY A 29 17.04 -15.30 -3.47
C GLY A 29 18.21 -15.08 -2.58
N GLY A 30 19.41 -15.31 -3.09
CA GLY A 30 20.64 -15.07 -2.34
C GLY A 30 20.99 -13.60 -2.32
N GLU A 31 22.14 -13.31 -1.74
CA GLU A 31 22.52 -11.93 -1.53
C GLU A 31 23.01 -11.22 -2.78
N SER A 32 23.51 -11.97 -3.74
CA SER A 32 24.04 -11.37 -4.95
C SER A 32 22.94 -11.21 -5.99
N ASN A 33 23.17 -10.31 -6.93
CA ASN A 33 22.20 -10.18 -8.03
C ASN A 33 22.10 -11.45 -8.84
N ALA A 34 23.20 -12.19 -8.98
CA ALA A 34 23.18 -13.43 -9.74
C ALA A 34 22.31 -14.49 -9.08
N SER A 35 22.14 -14.44 -7.77
CA SER A 35 21.35 -15.42 -7.05
C SER A 35 19.91 -14.94 -6.82
N LEU A 36 19.54 -13.78 -7.33
CA LEU A 36 18.17 -13.28 -7.19
C LEU A 36 17.23 -14.16 -7.97
N ARG A 37 16.19 -14.62 -7.30
CA ARG A 37 15.16 -15.44 -7.94
C ARG A 37 14.05 -14.58 -8.51
N TYR A 38 13.56 -13.65 -7.72
CA TYR A 38 12.55 -12.72 -8.20
C TYR A 38 12.46 -11.52 -7.27
N GLN A 39 11.81 -10.48 -7.74
CA GLN A 39 11.46 -9.38 -6.86
C GLN A 39 10.07 -8.87 -7.21
N LEU A 40 9.40 -8.38 -6.20
CA LEU A 40 8.11 -7.72 -6.34
C LEU A 40 8.32 -6.25 -6.07
N THR A 41 7.75 -5.39 -6.90
CA THR A 41 7.97 -3.95 -6.76
C THR A 41 6.64 -3.21 -6.87
N ILE A 42 6.64 -1.99 -6.39
CA ILE A 42 5.53 -1.06 -6.57
C ILE A 42 5.90 -0.15 -7.74
N SER A 43 5.02 -0.08 -8.74
CA SER A 43 5.24 0.80 -9.88
C SER A 43 4.50 2.11 -9.72
N GLU A 44 3.30 2.05 -9.16
CA GLU A 44 2.44 3.20 -9.17
C GLU A 44 1.40 3.08 -8.09
N THR A 45 1.06 4.20 -7.47
CA THR A 45 -0.02 4.26 -6.50
C THR A 45 -0.99 5.35 -6.90
N ALA A 46 -2.22 5.19 -6.47
CA ALA A 46 -3.26 6.18 -6.71
C ALA A 46 -4.15 6.25 -5.48
N ARG A 47 -4.81 7.37 -5.33
CA ARG A 47 -5.72 7.55 -4.20
C ARG A 47 -6.93 8.34 -4.64
N GLU A 48 -8.02 8.10 -3.94
CA GLU A 48 -9.25 8.83 -4.18
C GLU A 48 -9.89 9.08 -2.82
N CYS A 49 -10.21 10.33 -2.54
CA CYS A 49 -10.83 10.71 -1.27
C CYS A 49 -12.19 11.30 -1.53
N THR A 50 -13.14 10.95 -0.70
CA THR A 50 -14.51 11.47 -0.81
C THR A 50 -14.91 12.05 0.53
N ALA A 51 -15.32 13.32 0.51
CA ALA A 51 -15.79 13.96 1.73
C ALA A 51 -17.12 13.36 2.15
N LEU A 52 -17.27 13.20 3.45
CA LEU A 52 -18.52 12.71 4.02
C LEU A 52 -19.33 13.87 4.59
N PRO A 53 -20.67 13.75 4.66
CA PRO A 53 -21.49 14.82 5.20
C PRO A 53 -21.16 15.20 6.63
N ASN A 54 -20.60 14.27 7.40
CA ASN A 54 -20.29 14.55 8.80
C ASN A 54 -18.93 15.22 8.99
N GLY A 55 -18.22 15.54 7.91
CA GLY A 55 -16.92 16.17 8.00
C GLY A 55 -15.74 15.21 7.94
N GLY A 56 -16.01 13.93 7.90
CA GLY A 56 -14.96 12.93 7.69
C GLY A 56 -14.71 12.69 6.23
N MET A 57 -13.99 11.60 5.92
CA MET A 57 -13.77 11.22 4.53
C MET A 57 -13.59 9.73 4.39
N THR A 58 -13.84 9.24 3.19
CA THR A 58 -13.43 7.88 2.83
C THR A 58 -12.25 7.95 1.88
N ILE A 59 -11.44 6.92 1.92
CA ILE A 59 -10.23 6.85 1.12
C ILE A 59 -10.19 5.51 0.41
N LYS A 60 -9.84 5.57 -0.87
CA LYS A 60 -9.61 4.41 -1.71
C LYS A 60 -8.18 4.50 -2.20
N VAL A 61 -7.44 3.40 -2.11
CA VAL A 61 -6.03 3.37 -2.49
C VAL A 61 -5.82 2.28 -3.52
N GLY A 62 -5.21 2.65 -4.64
CA GLY A 62 -4.84 1.70 -5.68
C GLY A 62 -3.34 1.51 -5.69
N VAL A 63 -2.91 0.28 -5.95
CA VAL A 63 -1.49 -0.07 -6.03
C VAL A 63 -1.29 -0.94 -7.25
N GLN A 64 -0.24 -0.66 -7.98
CA GLN A 64 0.11 -1.39 -9.18
C GLN A 64 1.61 -1.68 -9.15
N GLY A 65 1.99 -2.84 -9.63
CA GLY A 65 3.40 -3.17 -9.63
C GLY A 65 3.71 -4.40 -10.45
N LEU A 66 4.91 -4.89 -10.26
CA LEU A 66 5.49 -5.94 -11.10
C LEU A 66 6.13 -7.01 -10.24
N ALA A 67 6.15 -8.22 -10.80
CA ALA A 67 7.08 -9.26 -10.39
C ALA A 67 8.11 -9.38 -11.50
N LEU A 68 9.37 -9.37 -11.14
CA LEU A 68 10.47 -9.48 -12.10
C LEU A 68 11.31 -10.69 -11.73
N LEU A 69 11.59 -11.54 -12.71
CA LEU A 69 12.46 -12.69 -12.47
C LEU A 69 13.91 -12.24 -12.44
N GLY A 70 14.66 -12.82 -11.54
CA GLY A 70 16.10 -12.65 -11.51
C GLY A 70 16.79 -13.78 -12.24
N PRO A 71 18.12 -13.71 -12.32
CA PRO A 71 18.89 -14.74 -13.05
C PRO A 71 18.70 -16.16 -12.52
N ALA A 72 18.40 -16.31 -11.25
CA ALA A 72 18.24 -17.63 -10.64
C ALA A 72 16.78 -18.07 -10.55
N GLY A 73 15.85 -17.34 -11.17
CA GLY A 73 14.44 -17.64 -11.04
C GLY A 73 13.83 -18.21 -12.29
N GLY A 74 12.55 -18.51 -12.19
CA GLY A 74 11.78 -19.02 -13.31
C GLY A 74 10.31 -18.71 -13.13
N PRO A 75 9.49 -19.01 -14.13
CA PRO A 75 8.06 -18.71 -14.08
C PRO A 75 7.38 -19.33 -12.87
N GLY A 76 6.32 -18.70 -12.43
CA GLY A 76 5.55 -19.19 -11.31
C GLY A 76 4.69 -18.10 -10.72
N THR A 77 4.09 -18.41 -9.59
CA THR A 77 3.30 -17.44 -8.84
C THR A 77 4.03 -17.13 -7.55
N PHE A 78 4.16 -15.84 -7.28
CA PHE A 78 4.92 -15.37 -6.14
C PHE A 78 4.02 -14.50 -5.29
N SER A 79 4.19 -14.57 -3.98
CA SER A 79 3.30 -13.89 -3.05
C SER A 79 4.08 -13.21 -1.96
N SER A 80 3.50 -12.13 -1.43
CA SER A 80 4.10 -11.41 -0.32
C SER A 80 3.02 -10.66 0.43
N PRO A 81 3.18 -10.51 1.74
CA PRO A 81 2.30 -9.60 2.48
C PRO A 81 2.47 -8.16 1.99
N PHE A 82 1.40 -7.41 2.08
CA PHE A 82 1.38 -6.01 1.69
C PHE A 82 0.44 -5.28 2.66
N HIS A 83 0.79 -4.06 3.02
CA HIS A 83 -0.05 -3.31 3.94
C HIS A 83 -0.40 -1.95 3.38
N VAL A 84 -1.57 -1.47 3.79
CA VAL A 84 -2.03 -0.10 3.54
C VAL A 84 -2.47 0.44 4.90
N THR A 85 -1.88 1.54 5.30
CA THR A 85 -2.10 2.11 6.62
C THR A 85 -2.42 3.60 6.49
N ILE A 86 -3.45 4.02 7.19
CA ILE A 86 -3.80 5.43 7.29
C ILE A 86 -3.37 5.86 8.68
N ARG A 87 -2.55 6.90 8.77
CA ARG A 87 -2.11 7.35 10.08
C ARG A 87 -1.93 8.84 10.15
N ASP A 88 -1.93 9.33 11.37
CA ASP A 88 -1.72 10.72 11.70
C ASP A 88 -0.46 10.74 12.56
N GLY A 89 0.67 11.13 11.95
CA GLY A 89 1.94 10.99 12.63
C GLY A 89 2.19 9.55 13.02
N ASN A 90 2.35 9.29 14.29
CA ASN A 90 2.57 7.93 14.78
C ASN A 90 1.27 7.19 15.14
N ARG A 91 0.16 7.88 15.04
CA ARG A 91 -1.12 7.28 15.42
C ARG A 91 -1.74 6.59 14.22
N ILE A 92 -2.06 5.32 14.38
CA ILE A 92 -2.66 4.53 13.32
C ILE A 92 -4.17 4.69 13.38
N LEU A 93 -4.75 5.19 12.30
CA LEU A 93 -6.19 5.37 12.20
C LEU A 93 -6.84 4.14 11.61
N ALA A 94 -6.18 3.47 10.67
CA ALA A 94 -6.66 2.24 10.07
C ALA A 94 -5.50 1.54 9.42
N SER A 95 -5.55 0.23 9.37
CA SER A 95 -4.51 -0.54 8.71
C SER A 95 -5.09 -1.84 8.21
N ARG A 96 -4.69 -2.21 7.00
CA ARG A 96 -5.09 -3.48 6.41
C ARG A 96 -3.88 -4.15 5.81
N SER A 97 -3.87 -5.47 5.92
CA SER A 97 -2.86 -6.29 5.28
C SER A 97 -3.53 -7.23 4.32
N ARG A 98 -2.85 -7.54 3.26
CA ARG A 98 -3.32 -8.50 2.29
C ARG A 98 -2.13 -9.22 1.71
N THR A 99 -2.38 -10.31 1.02
CA THR A 99 -1.34 -11.03 0.29
C THR A 99 -1.46 -10.64 -1.17
N VAL A 100 -0.37 -10.13 -1.72
CA VAL A 100 -0.27 -9.87 -3.14
C VAL A 100 0.29 -11.12 -3.80
N SER A 101 -0.38 -11.60 -4.84
CA SER A 101 0.09 -12.76 -5.60
C SER A 101 0.22 -12.36 -7.05
N VAL A 102 1.37 -12.67 -7.64
CA VAL A 102 1.66 -12.27 -9.01
C VAL A 102 2.16 -13.49 -9.77
N THR A 103 1.63 -13.71 -10.95
CA THR A 103 2.05 -14.80 -11.79
C THR A 103 2.94 -14.28 -12.91
N VAL A 104 4.12 -14.91 -13.05
CA VAL A 104 4.97 -14.70 -14.22
C VAL A 104 4.76 -15.91 -15.10
N PRO A 105 4.13 -15.73 -16.27
CA PRO A 105 3.82 -16.86 -17.13
C PRO A 105 5.07 -17.45 -17.77
N ARG A 106 4.91 -18.68 -18.22
CA ARG A 106 5.95 -19.34 -18.98
C ARG A 106 6.36 -18.50 -20.16
N GLY A 107 7.66 -18.38 -20.38
CA GLY A 107 8.17 -17.60 -21.50
C GLY A 107 8.26 -16.12 -21.23
N GLN A 108 7.83 -15.67 -20.06
CA GLN A 108 7.91 -14.28 -19.68
C GLN A 108 8.90 -14.08 -18.57
N THR A 109 9.36 -12.85 -18.40
CA THR A 109 10.29 -12.52 -17.32
C THR A 109 9.64 -11.60 -16.30
N GLN A 110 8.39 -11.21 -16.52
CA GLN A 110 7.68 -10.36 -15.57
C GLN A 110 6.20 -10.64 -15.59
N GLY A 111 5.56 -10.28 -14.50
CA GLY A 111 4.12 -10.30 -14.37
C GLY A 111 3.68 -9.01 -13.71
N GLU A 112 2.40 -8.70 -13.79
CA GLU A 112 1.86 -7.47 -13.24
C GLU A 112 0.81 -7.78 -12.21
N TYR A 113 0.65 -6.88 -11.25
CA TYR A 113 -0.45 -6.96 -10.31
C TYR A 113 -1.06 -5.58 -10.13
N MET A 114 -2.29 -5.58 -9.70
CA MET A 114 -2.99 -4.35 -9.35
C MET A 114 -4.08 -4.70 -8.35
N PHE A 115 -4.26 -3.84 -7.36
CA PHE A 115 -5.37 -4.02 -6.45
C PHE A 115 -5.84 -2.67 -5.92
N VAL A 116 -7.02 -2.67 -5.36
CA VAL A 116 -7.63 -1.47 -4.77
C VAL A 116 -8.09 -1.86 -3.38
N GLU A 117 -7.71 -1.04 -2.40
CA GLU A 117 -8.25 -1.12 -1.05
C GLU A 117 -9.22 0.03 -0.86
N ASP A 118 -10.44 -0.30 -0.55
CA ASP A 118 -11.51 0.67 -0.47
C ASP A 118 -12.10 0.65 0.94
N GLY A 119 -12.83 1.68 1.27
CA GLY A 119 -13.59 1.68 2.51
C GLY A 119 -12.82 2.12 3.75
N PHE A 120 -11.66 2.72 3.58
CA PHE A 120 -11.03 3.38 4.71
C PHE A 120 -11.85 4.63 5.05
N THR A 121 -12.07 4.84 6.33
CA THR A 121 -12.85 5.99 6.78
C THR A 121 -12.04 6.76 7.81
N VAL A 122 -11.94 8.06 7.61
CA VAL A 122 -11.34 8.94 8.60
C VAL A 122 -12.46 9.74 9.21
N PRO A 123 -12.71 9.57 10.51
CA PRO A 123 -13.83 10.31 11.15
C PRO A 123 -13.48 11.80 11.25
N PRO A 124 -14.50 12.64 11.43
CA PRO A 124 -14.25 14.09 11.43
C PRO A 124 -13.27 14.54 12.50
N ASP A 125 -13.26 13.91 13.64
CA ASP A 125 -12.36 14.31 14.71
C ASP A 125 -10.92 13.84 14.50
N ALA A 126 -10.69 13.02 13.50
CA ALA A 126 -9.34 12.57 13.15
C ALA A 126 -8.80 13.27 11.91
N MET A 127 -9.56 14.15 11.31
CA MET A 127 -9.11 14.88 10.14
C MET A 127 -8.03 15.87 10.53
N SER A 128 -6.93 15.84 9.81
CA SER A 128 -5.82 16.75 10.06
C SER A 128 -4.91 16.76 8.85
N ASP A 129 -4.07 17.79 8.77
CA ASP A 129 -3.10 17.90 7.69
C ASP A 129 -1.98 16.89 7.81
N ASN A 130 -1.90 16.20 8.94
CA ASN A 130 -0.83 15.22 9.18
C ASN A 130 -1.24 13.81 8.83
N VAL A 131 -2.45 13.61 8.32
CA VAL A 131 -2.90 12.29 7.92
C VAL A 131 -2.18 11.90 6.64
N ILE A 132 -1.61 10.71 6.62
CA ILE A 132 -0.94 10.18 5.44
C ILE A 132 -1.41 8.77 5.18
N ILE A 133 -1.21 8.31 3.95
CA ILE A 133 -1.46 6.95 3.53
C ILE A 133 -0.09 6.30 3.35
N GLU A 134 0.15 5.20 4.02
CA GLU A 134 1.41 4.50 3.91
C GLU A 134 1.18 3.13 3.31
N VAL A 135 1.94 2.77 2.29
CA VAL A 135 1.81 1.46 1.65
C VAL A 135 3.18 0.81 1.58
N GLY A 136 3.19 -0.51 1.50
CA GLY A 136 4.47 -1.19 1.33
C GLY A 136 4.31 -2.69 1.46
N PHE A 137 5.31 -3.38 0.93
CA PHE A 137 5.42 -4.81 1.12
C PHE A 137 5.81 -5.09 2.56
N GLY A 138 5.39 -6.24 3.04
CA GLY A 138 5.59 -6.63 4.42
C GLY A 138 4.31 -6.44 5.20
N ARG A 139 4.35 -6.87 6.43
CA ARG A 139 3.22 -6.68 7.31
C ARG A 139 3.32 -5.30 7.89
N GLY A 140 2.27 -4.57 7.79
CA GLY A 140 2.24 -3.26 8.37
C GLY A 140 2.13 -3.31 9.88
N PRO A 141 1.96 -2.15 10.48
CA PRO A 141 1.78 -2.11 11.92
C PRO A 141 0.50 -2.82 12.30
N SER A 142 0.54 -3.46 13.44
CA SER A 142 -0.62 -4.15 13.97
C SER A 142 -1.33 -3.26 14.96
N GLN A 143 -2.62 -3.10 14.78
CA GLN A 143 -3.39 -2.32 15.72
C GLN A 143 -3.53 -3.02 17.06
N ALA A 144 -3.29 -4.31 17.06
CA ALA A 144 -3.26 -5.02 18.31
C ALA A 144 -1.94 -4.86 19.02
N ALA A 145 -0.93 -4.43 18.34
CA ALA A 145 0.37 -4.31 18.93
C ALA A 145 0.39 -3.42 20.15
N PRO A 146 -0.40 -2.39 20.23
CA PRO A 146 -0.29 -1.57 21.40
C PRO A 146 -0.55 -2.31 22.67
N ALA A 147 -1.26 -3.35 22.53
CA ALA A 147 -1.49 -4.09 23.72
C ALA A 147 -0.30 -4.83 24.16
N ARG A 148 0.54 -5.19 23.33
CA ARG A 148 1.52 -5.96 23.68
C ARG A 148 2.74 -5.39 23.86
N SER A 149 2.96 -4.82 23.42
CA SER A 149 4.01 -4.32 23.66
C SER A 149 4.09 -3.90 24.92
N THR A 150 3.66 -3.97 25.34
CA THR A 150 3.69 -3.45 26.44
C THR A 150 3.97 -4.18 27.45
N ARG A 151 4.10 -4.87 27.24
CA ARG A 151 4.21 -5.45 27.89
C ARG A 151 4.96 -5.87 28.42
N ARG A 152 5.15 -5.92 28.09
CA ARG A 152 5.60 -6.27 28.34
C ARG A 152 6.11 -6.43 28.95
N ARG A 153 6.32 -6.61 29.19
CA ARG A 153 6.59 -6.74 29.46
C ARG A 153 7.01 -6.98 29.77
#